data_3cfd57a8cffbde2b4b643ed1decd037e
#
_entry.id   3cfd57a8cffbde2b4b643ed1decd037e
#
_cell.length_a   1.000
_cell.length_b   1.000
_cell.length_c   1.000
_cell.angle_alpha   90.00
_cell.angle_beta   90.00
_cell.angle_gamma   90.00
#
_symmetry.space_group_name_H-M   'P 1'
#
loop_
_entity.id
_entity.type
_entity.pdbx_description
1 polymer ?
#
loop_
_entity_poly.entity_id
_entity_poly.type
_entity_poly.pdbx_seq_one_letter_code
_entity_poly.pdbx_strand_id
1 'polypeptide(L)'
;MNEALHTAVCIVGGGPAGIVLGLLLARQGIDVIVLEKHKDFNRDFRGDTIHGATLRVMQELDLLGPLLQVQHQRFDHAFASLGDRSYQIADFTTLPPPTNFIALMPQWDLLNFLSTEVRKYPNARILMERKVTGLLTDPQTGQITGARAESPAGPVEIRAPLTVGCDGRHATTADAAHFQRIEHGAPIDVLWLRLSRRPDDPETALGNLNFGRMIVMINRKDYFQCGYIIRKGSLETHIKPAGLEAFRHDLATLVSFLGVPGPDGKTRVDEIQSWDQVSLLPVQVNRPRAAHADHANLPDHDSRLP
;
A
#
# COMPACT_ATOMS: atom_id res chain seq x y z
N MET A 1 28.33 -9.35 21.74
CA MET A 1 27.33 -8.60 22.53
C MET A 1 26.36 -8.01 21.53
N ASN A 2 25.07 -8.33 21.62
CA ASN A 2 24.07 -7.71 20.75
C ASN A 2 23.99 -6.22 21.07
N GLU A 3 24.18 -5.38 20.07
CA GLU A 3 24.06 -3.92 20.24
C GLU A 3 22.60 -3.56 20.53
N ALA A 4 22.33 -3.02 21.72
CA ALA A 4 21.01 -2.50 22.06
C ALA A 4 20.94 -1.03 21.64
N LEU A 5 20.00 -0.69 20.75
CA LEU A 5 19.68 0.67 20.38
C LEU A 5 18.59 1.22 21.30
N HIS A 6 18.69 2.50 21.65
CA HIS A 6 17.72 3.18 22.50
C HIS A 6 17.04 4.32 21.74
N THR A 7 15.74 4.53 21.99
CA THR A 7 14.94 5.60 21.43
C THR A 7 13.71 5.85 22.30
N ALA A 8 13.05 6.99 22.16
CA ALA A 8 11.78 7.26 22.82
C ALA A 8 10.62 6.48 22.17
N VAL A 9 10.64 6.33 20.83
CA VAL A 9 9.60 5.60 20.09
C VAL A 9 10.24 4.67 19.07
N CYS A 10 9.86 3.38 19.13
CA CYS A 10 10.20 2.38 18.13
C CYS A 10 8.99 2.15 17.22
N ILE A 11 9.14 2.42 15.92
CA ILE A 11 8.11 2.18 14.91
C ILE A 11 8.49 0.94 14.11
N VAL A 12 7.59 -0.05 14.08
CA VAL A 12 7.80 -1.30 13.35
C VAL A 12 7.04 -1.24 12.03
N GLY A 13 7.77 -1.15 10.93
CA GLY A 13 7.26 -1.05 9.56
C GLY A 13 7.49 0.32 8.93
N GLY A 14 8.31 0.36 7.88
CA GLY A 14 8.64 1.53 7.06
C GLY A 14 7.65 1.78 5.91
N GLY A 15 6.40 1.34 6.05
CA GLY A 15 5.31 1.69 5.12
C GLY A 15 4.83 3.14 5.29
N PRO A 16 3.80 3.56 4.52
CA PRO A 16 3.30 4.94 4.59
C PRO A 16 2.95 5.40 6.00
N ALA A 17 2.29 4.57 6.79
CA ALA A 17 1.91 4.91 8.16
C ALA A 17 3.14 5.11 9.05
N GLY A 18 4.11 4.19 9.00
CA GLY A 18 5.30 4.28 9.87
C GLY A 18 6.23 5.42 9.50
N ILE A 19 6.43 5.70 8.21
CA ILE A 19 7.27 6.81 7.76
C ILE A 19 6.62 8.16 8.09
N VAL A 20 5.30 8.31 7.86
CA VAL A 20 4.59 9.56 8.23
C VAL A 20 4.61 9.77 9.73
N LEU A 21 4.34 8.72 10.54
CA LEU A 21 4.44 8.83 12.00
C LEU A 21 5.86 9.20 12.45
N GLY A 22 6.88 8.56 11.86
CA GLY A 22 8.29 8.89 12.13
C GLY A 22 8.60 10.36 11.83
N LEU A 23 8.10 10.89 10.71
CA LEU A 23 8.26 12.29 10.34
C LEU A 23 7.57 13.22 11.35
N LEU A 24 6.34 12.93 11.74
CA LEU A 24 5.59 13.74 12.71
C LEU A 24 6.30 13.80 14.06
N LEU A 25 6.77 12.65 14.58
CA LEU A 25 7.51 12.60 15.85
C LEU A 25 8.85 13.32 15.76
N ALA A 26 9.58 13.13 14.67
CA ALA A 26 10.85 13.80 14.43
C ALA A 26 10.71 15.33 14.43
N ARG A 27 9.67 15.86 13.80
CA ARG A 27 9.35 17.31 13.79
C ARG A 27 9.06 17.86 15.18
N GLN A 28 8.58 17.03 16.11
CA GLN A 28 8.33 17.41 17.51
C GLN A 28 9.57 17.22 18.41
N GLY A 29 10.72 16.87 17.83
CA GLY A 29 11.95 16.64 18.58
C GLY A 29 11.98 15.33 19.36
N ILE A 30 11.06 14.41 19.09
CA ILE A 30 10.98 13.09 19.75
C ILE A 30 11.94 12.14 19.06
N ASP A 31 12.80 11.45 19.83
CA ASP A 31 13.71 10.44 19.32
C ASP A 31 12.93 9.24 18.78
N VAL A 32 13.14 8.90 17.52
CA VAL A 32 12.40 7.84 16.84
C VAL A 32 13.29 6.94 16.00
N ILE A 33 13.04 5.64 16.06
CA ILE A 33 13.62 4.65 15.16
C ILE A 33 12.49 3.95 14.41
N VAL A 34 12.55 4.01 13.07
CA VAL A 34 11.65 3.25 12.18
C VAL A 34 12.41 2.03 11.67
N LEU A 35 11.82 0.84 11.82
CA LEU A 35 12.37 -0.43 11.36
C LEU A 35 11.66 -0.88 10.10
N GLU A 36 12.41 -1.12 9.02
CA GLU A 36 11.90 -1.67 7.77
C GLU A 36 12.63 -2.98 7.44
N LYS A 37 11.87 -4.04 7.17
CA LYS A 37 12.43 -5.37 6.91
C LYS A 37 13.13 -5.51 5.57
N HIS A 38 12.84 -4.64 4.62
CA HIS A 38 13.41 -4.69 3.28
C HIS A 38 14.60 -3.73 3.16
N LYS A 39 15.41 -3.93 2.12
CA LYS A 39 16.58 -3.09 1.83
C LYS A 39 16.23 -1.73 1.21
N ASP A 40 15.06 -1.64 0.58
CA ASP A 40 14.56 -0.46 -0.12
C ASP A 40 13.01 -0.43 -0.10
N PHE A 41 12.41 0.57 -0.71
CA PHE A 41 10.96 0.71 -0.85
C PHE A 41 10.42 0.19 -2.19
N ASN A 42 11.27 -0.32 -3.07
CA ASN A 42 10.87 -0.79 -4.40
C ASN A 42 10.01 -2.05 -4.25
N ARG A 43 8.73 -1.92 -4.45
CA ARG A 43 7.76 -3.01 -4.42
C ARG A 43 6.74 -2.83 -5.51
N ASP A 44 6.57 -3.88 -6.30
CA ASP A 44 5.57 -3.89 -7.33
C ASP A 44 4.15 -3.83 -6.77
N PHE A 45 3.27 -3.14 -7.48
CA PHE A 45 1.82 -3.19 -7.36
C PHE A 45 1.23 -2.81 -5.99
N ARG A 46 1.72 -1.75 -5.34
CA ARG A 46 1.14 -1.28 -4.09
C ARG A 46 0.93 0.23 -4.09
N GLY A 47 -0.29 0.63 -3.68
CA GLY A 47 -0.61 1.97 -3.22
C GLY A 47 -0.26 3.09 -4.20
N ASP A 48 -0.95 3.11 -5.34
CA ASP A 48 -0.64 4.05 -6.41
C ASP A 48 -1.47 5.33 -6.39
N THR A 49 -2.36 5.47 -5.40
CA THR A 49 -3.27 6.62 -5.28
C THR A 49 -3.05 7.34 -3.97
N ILE A 50 -2.77 8.64 -4.05
CA ILE A 50 -2.68 9.54 -2.90
C ILE A 50 -3.93 10.42 -2.90
N HIS A 51 -4.81 10.18 -1.94
CA HIS A 51 -6.08 10.87 -1.84
C HIS A 51 -5.96 12.24 -1.17
N GLY A 52 -6.96 13.11 -1.38
CA GLY A 52 -7.01 14.46 -0.86
C GLY A 52 -6.76 14.57 0.65
N ALA A 53 -7.18 13.59 1.45
CA ALA A 53 -6.89 13.57 2.89
C ALA A 53 -5.37 13.46 3.18
N THR A 54 -4.66 12.59 2.45
CA THR A 54 -3.18 12.48 2.59
C THR A 54 -2.47 13.72 2.05
N LEU A 55 -2.96 14.27 0.92
CA LEU A 55 -2.42 15.52 0.37
C LEU A 55 -2.60 16.68 1.35
N ARG A 56 -3.71 16.71 2.10
CA ARG A 56 -3.93 17.70 3.16
C ARG A 56 -2.92 17.57 4.28
N VAL A 57 -2.62 16.35 4.74
CA VAL A 57 -1.54 16.14 5.72
C VAL A 57 -0.22 16.65 5.17
N MET A 58 0.09 16.41 3.89
CA MET A 58 1.31 16.96 3.27
C MET A 58 1.29 18.50 3.22
N GLN A 59 0.13 19.11 2.99
CA GLN A 59 -0.03 20.55 3.04
C GLN A 59 0.21 21.13 4.45
N GLU A 60 -0.37 20.50 5.47
CA GLU A 60 -0.19 20.89 6.88
C GLU A 60 1.27 20.76 7.35
N LEU A 61 2.02 19.88 6.69
CA LEU A 61 3.46 19.69 6.94
C LEU A 61 4.36 20.57 6.05
N ASP A 62 3.82 21.46 5.22
CA ASP A 62 4.52 22.25 4.20
C ASP A 62 5.27 21.39 3.15
N LEU A 63 4.83 20.16 2.95
CA LEU A 63 5.43 19.19 2.03
C LEU A 63 4.65 18.98 0.73
N LEU A 64 3.45 19.57 0.57
CA LEU A 64 2.64 19.37 -0.63
C LEU A 64 3.35 19.88 -1.88
N GLY A 65 3.89 21.11 -1.86
CA GLY A 65 4.61 21.68 -2.99
C GLY A 65 5.80 20.81 -3.44
N PRO A 66 6.74 20.48 -2.53
CA PRO A 66 7.84 19.56 -2.81
C PRO A 66 7.39 18.16 -3.29
N LEU A 67 6.35 17.57 -2.70
CA LEU A 67 5.82 16.28 -3.11
C LEU A 67 5.30 16.31 -4.56
N LEU A 68 4.63 17.39 -4.95
CA LEU A 68 4.09 17.54 -6.32
C LEU A 68 5.17 17.82 -7.38
N GLN A 69 6.43 17.99 -7.01
CA GLN A 69 7.58 17.96 -7.96
C GLN A 69 8.00 16.53 -8.29
N VAL A 70 7.67 15.55 -7.45
CA VAL A 70 7.87 14.13 -7.78
C VAL A 70 6.91 13.77 -8.90
N GLN A 71 7.37 12.95 -9.85
CA GLN A 71 6.55 12.57 -11.00
C GLN A 71 5.25 11.90 -10.57
N HIS A 72 4.13 12.47 -10.98
CA HIS A 72 2.79 11.96 -10.69
C HIS A 72 1.80 12.34 -11.80
N GLN A 73 0.62 11.75 -11.76
CA GLN A 73 -0.52 12.18 -12.55
C GLN A 73 -1.60 12.71 -11.62
N ARG A 74 -2.26 13.77 -12.04
CA ARG A 74 -3.36 14.39 -11.30
C ARG A 74 -4.69 13.95 -11.89
N PHE A 75 -5.60 13.55 -11.02
CA PHE A 75 -6.97 13.18 -11.36
C PHE A 75 -7.95 14.03 -10.57
N ASP A 76 -8.62 14.93 -11.29
CA ASP A 76 -9.67 15.79 -10.72
C ASP A 76 -11.04 15.09 -10.76
N HIS A 77 -11.21 14.10 -11.65
CA HIS A 77 -12.44 13.35 -11.85
C HIS A 77 -12.14 11.86 -11.99
N ALA A 78 -13.04 11.01 -11.52
CA ALA A 78 -12.99 9.58 -11.81
C ALA A 78 -14.14 9.19 -12.74
N PHE A 79 -13.81 8.37 -13.72
CA PHE A 79 -14.77 7.85 -14.69
C PHE A 79 -14.82 6.32 -14.62
N ALA A 80 -16.00 5.78 -14.91
CA ALA A 80 -16.19 4.35 -15.15
C ALA A 80 -16.92 4.16 -16.47
N SER A 81 -16.40 3.25 -17.29
CA SER A 81 -17.04 2.85 -18.54
C SER A 81 -17.88 1.58 -18.34
N LEU A 82 -19.08 1.57 -18.82
CA LEU A 82 -19.99 0.41 -18.86
C LEU A 82 -20.38 0.17 -20.30
N GLY A 83 -19.77 -0.83 -20.92
CA GLY A 83 -19.80 -1.00 -22.37
C GLY A 83 -19.26 0.24 -23.08
N ASP A 84 -20.02 0.79 -24.02
CA ASP A 84 -19.64 1.97 -24.82
C ASP A 84 -19.92 3.32 -24.13
N ARG A 85 -20.47 3.30 -22.92
CA ARG A 85 -20.83 4.52 -22.19
C ARG A 85 -19.84 4.77 -21.05
N SER A 86 -19.39 6.03 -20.95
CA SER A 86 -18.57 6.49 -19.84
C SER A 86 -19.39 7.38 -18.90
N TYR A 87 -19.23 7.15 -17.59
CA TYR A 87 -19.93 7.88 -16.54
C TYR A 87 -18.90 8.49 -15.59
N GLN A 88 -19.09 9.74 -15.24
CA GLN A 88 -18.34 10.36 -14.16
C GLN A 88 -18.87 9.84 -12.83
N ILE A 89 -18.04 9.11 -12.09
CA ILE A 89 -18.42 8.48 -10.81
C ILE A 89 -17.93 9.27 -9.60
N ALA A 90 -16.97 10.18 -9.78
CA ALA A 90 -16.53 11.12 -8.77
C ALA A 90 -16.02 12.41 -9.37
N ASP A 91 -16.25 13.51 -8.65
CA ASP A 91 -15.73 14.84 -8.91
C ASP A 91 -15.01 15.35 -7.65
N PHE A 92 -13.69 15.38 -7.71
CA PHE A 92 -12.86 15.82 -6.59
C PHE A 92 -12.72 17.34 -6.55
N THR A 93 -13.05 18.06 -7.62
CA THR A 93 -12.96 19.52 -7.67
C THR A 93 -13.89 20.21 -6.68
N THR A 94 -14.91 19.49 -6.21
CA THR A 94 -15.85 19.93 -5.17
C THR A 94 -15.23 19.96 -3.77
N LEU A 95 -14.06 19.32 -3.58
CA LEU A 95 -13.33 19.36 -2.31
C LEU A 95 -12.57 20.68 -2.16
N PRO A 96 -12.21 21.08 -0.92
CA PRO A 96 -11.43 22.27 -0.69
C PRO A 96 -10.05 22.23 -1.37
N PRO A 97 -9.66 23.28 -2.13
CA PRO A 97 -8.32 23.37 -2.68
C PRO A 97 -7.28 23.60 -1.57
N PRO A 98 -5.99 23.33 -1.82
CA PRO A 98 -5.38 22.85 -3.05
C PRO A 98 -5.31 21.31 -3.16
N THR A 99 -6.02 20.56 -2.32
CA THR A 99 -5.93 19.09 -2.20
C THR A 99 -7.15 18.38 -2.81
N ASN A 100 -7.82 19.05 -3.71
CA ASN A 100 -9.07 18.65 -4.35
C ASN A 100 -8.86 17.74 -5.59
N PHE A 101 -7.93 16.78 -5.47
CA PHE A 101 -7.61 15.81 -6.52
C PHE A 101 -7.03 14.52 -5.92
N ILE A 102 -6.88 13.50 -6.76
CA ILE A 102 -6.08 12.33 -6.47
C ILE A 102 -4.76 12.42 -7.24
N ALA A 103 -3.64 12.24 -6.56
CA ALA A 103 -2.34 12.07 -7.21
C ALA A 103 -2.06 10.57 -7.42
N LEU A 104 -1.82 10.18 -8.66
CA LEU A 104 -1.33 8.84 -9.00
C LEU A 104 0.19 8.88 -9.02
N MET A 105 0.80 8.22 -8.04
CA MET A 105 2.24 8.16 -7.84
C MET A 105 2.60 6.77 -7.33
N PRO A 106 3.66 6.12 -7.85
CA PRO A 106 4.14 4.88 -7.27
C PRO A 106 4.44 5.03 -5.77
N GLN A 107 4.01 4.06 -4.97
CA GLN A 107 4.20 4.15 -3.51
C GLN A 107 5.67 4.29 -3.11
N TRP A 108 6.60 3.68 -3.86
CA TRP A 108 8.03 3.82 -3.58
C TRP A 108 8.53 5.24 -3.75
N ASP A 109 7.99 6.02 -4.69
CA ASP A 109 8.35 7.43 -4.88
C ASP A 109 7.89 8.28 -3.71
N LEU A 110 6.64 8.07 -3.24
CA LEU A 110 6.14 8.69 -2.02
C LEU A 110 7.01 8.33 -0.80
N LEU A 111 7.35 7.05 -0.62
CA LEU A 111 8.15 6.60 0.52
C LEU A 111 9.59 7.10 0.45
N ASN A 112 10.20 7.14 -0.73
CA ASN A 112 11.53 7.72 -0.92
C ASN A 112 11.53 9.22 -0.59
N PHE A 113 10.53 9.95 -1.09
CA PHE A 113 10.35 11.37 -0.75
C PHE A 113 10.22 11.56 0.77
N LEU A 114 9.26 10.90 1.41
CA LEU A 114 9.01 11.03 2.84
C LEU A 114 10.21 10.58 3.69
N SER A 115 10.89 9.50 3.31
CA SER A 115 12.08 9.03 4.04
C SER A 115 13.23 10.02 3.94
N THR A 116 13.35 10.74 2.81
CA THR A 116 14.31 11.83 2.66
C THR A 116 13.98 12.98 3.61
N GLU A 117 12.70 13.32 3.78
CA GLU A 117 12.26 14.33 4.74
C GLU A 117 12.56 13.92 6.20
N VAL A 118 12.28 12.65 6.56
CA VAL A 118 12.61 12.11 7.91
C VAL A 118 14.11 12.25 8.21
N ARG A 119 14.97 11.91 7.25
CA ARG A 119 16.44 11.95 7.44
C ARG A 119 17.02 13.34 7.65
N LYS A 120 16.26 14.42 7.44
CA LYS A 120 16.68 15.78 7.77
C LYS A 120 16.74 16.03 9.28
N TYR A 121 16.11 15.17 10.08
CA TYR A 121 16.02 15.31 11.53
C TYR A 121 17.05 14.39 12.23
N PRO A 122 17.97 14.94 13.04
CA PRO A 122 19.03 14.15 13.71
C PRO A 122 18.47 13.17 14.76
N ASN A 123 17.27 13.44 15.29
CA ASN A 123 16.54 12.59 16.25
C ASN A 123 15.72 11.49 15.58
N ALA A 124 15.83 11.29 14.25
CA ALA A 124 15.11 10.25 13.54
C ALA A 124 16.05 9.32 12.76
N ARG A 125 15.84 8.03 12.89
CA ARG A 125 16.59 7.00 12.16
C ARG A 125 15.63 6.03 11.46
N ILE A 126 15.87 5.76 10.18
CA ILE A 126 15.18 4.70 9.42
C ILE A 126 16.21 3.60 9.20
N LEU A 127 15.97 2.44 9.82
CA LEU A 127 16.84 1.28 9.73
C LEU A 127 16.20 0.26 8.76
N MET A 128 16.79 0.18 7.58
CA MET A 128 16.41 -0.82 6.56
C MET A 128 16.99 -2.19 6.93
N GLU A 129 16.41 -3.26 6.35
CA GLU A 129 16.82 -4.65 6.61
C GLU A 129 16.75 -5.01 8.11
N ARG A 130 15.73 -4.51 8.80
CA ARG A 130 15.43 -4.79 10.20
C ARG A 130 14.08 -5.47 10.32
N LYS A 131 14.08 -6.80 10.16
CA LYS A 131 12.89 -7.64 10.26
C LYS A 131 12.58 -7.89 11.72
N VAL A 132 11.54 -7.24 12.23
CA VAL A 132 11.09 -7.50 13.61
C VAL A 132 10.55 -8.92 13.71
N THR A 133 11.01 -9.63 14.74
CA THR A 133 10.67 -11.02 15.03
C THR A 133 9.88 -11.18 16.33
N GLY A 134 9.78 -10.12 17.15
CA GLY A 134 9.03 -10.13 18.40
C GLY A 134 9.17 -8.83 19.18
N LEU A 135 8.47 -8.75 20.28
CA LEU A 135 8.54 -7.65 21.23
C LEU A 135 9.46 -7.98 22.40
N LEU A 136 10.07 -6.97 22.97
CA LEU A 136 10.78 -7.06 24.24
C LEU A 136 9.80 -6.73 25.36
N THR A 137 9.80 -7.56 26.41
CA THR A 137 8.94 -7.38 27.58
C THR A 137 9.80 -7.35 28.85
N ASP A 138 9.40 -6.53 29.80
CA ASP A 138 9.95 -6.56 31.13
C ASP A 138 9.44 -7.85 31.83
N PRO A 139 10.32 -8.71 32.35
CA PRO A 139 9.91 -9.99 32.92
C PRO A 139 9.16 -9.87 34.26
N GLN A 140 9.23 -8.71 34.93
CA GLN A 140 8.54 -8.49 36.20
C GLN A 140 7.15 -7.89 36.01
N THR A 141 7.03 -6.95 35.07
CA THR A 141 5.77 -6.21 34.86
C THR A 141 4.97 -6.67 33.65
N GLY A 142 5.60 -7.40 32.72
CA GLY A 142 4.99 -7.77 31.43
C GLY A 142 4.89 -6.61 30.44
N GLN A 143 5.35 -5.41 30.81
CA GLN A 143 5.32 -4.23 29.93
C GLN A 143 6.19 -4.42 28.69
N ILE A 144 5.70 -3.93 27.54
CA ILE A 144 6.48 -3.89 26.32
C ILE A 144 7.53 -2.79 26.46
N THR A 145 8.81 -3.17 26.26
CA THR A 145 9.97 -2.29 26.43
C THR A 145 10.76 -2.12 25.13
N GLY A 146 10.21 -2.56 24.01
CA GLY A 146 10.84 -2.44 22.71
C GLY A 146 10.55 -3.58 21.76
N ALA A 147 11.42 -3.73 20.75
CA ALA A 147 11.31 -4.76 19.72
C ALA A 147 12.64 -5.47 19.50
N ARG A 148 12.56 -6.76 19.14
CA ARG A 148 13.69 -7.57 18.66
C ARG A 148 13.58 -7.70 17.15
N ALA A 149 14.70 -7.47 16.45
CA ALA A 149 14.76 -7.59 15.00
C ALA A 149 15.99 -8.38 14.57
N GLU A 150 15.89 -8.98 13.39
CA GLU A 150 17.03 -9.56 12.66
C GLU A 150 17.58 -8.54 11.68
N SER A 151 18.89 -8.53 11.53
CA SER A 151 19.62 -7.73 10.54
C SER A 151 20.67 -8.60 9.83
N PRO A 152 21.25 -8.12 8.70
CA PRO A 152 22.36 -8.83 8.04
C PRO A 152 23.58 -9.05 8.94
N ALA A 153 23.76 -8.21 9.95
CA ALA A 153 24.83 -8.34 10.94
C ALA A 153 24.47 -9.19 12.16
N GLY A 154 23.25 -9.75 12.20
CA GLY A 154 22.73 -10.54 13.31
C GLY A 154 21.59 -9.87 14.06
N PRO A 155 21.13 -10.44 15.18
CA PRO A 155 20.02 -9.93 15.95
C PRO A 155 20.36 -8.58 16.60
N VAL A 156 19.36 -7.70 16.67
CA VAL A 156 19.44 -6.37 17.29
C VAL A 156 18.22 -6.15 18.17
N GLU A 157 18.43 -5.52 19.33
CA GLU A 157 17.36 -5.09 20.22
C GLU A 157 17.19 -3.56 20.14
N ILE A 158 15.95 -3.11 20.00
CA ILE A 158 15.59 -1.70 20.06
C ILE A 158 14.73 -1.50 21.31
N ARG A 159 15.29 -0.80 22.28
CA ARG A 159 14.63 -0.48 23.55
C ARG A 159 13.94 0.86 23.45
N ALA A 160 12.64 0.88 23.75
CA ALA A 160 11.80 2.05 23.68
C ALA A 160 10.64 1.95 24.69
N PRO A 161 10.30 3.01 25.42
CA PRO A 161 9.10 3.02 26.26
C PRO A 161 7.80 2.92 25.46
N LEU A 162 7.81 3.28 24.17
CA LEU A 162 6.67 3.12 23.27
C LEU A 162 7.10 2.40 22.00
N THR A 163 6.38 1.31 21.67
CA THR A 163 6.52 0.58 20.40
C THR A 163 5.21 0.67 19.60
N VAL A 164 5.29 1.15 18.36
CA VAL A 164 4.14 1.32 17.47
C VAL A 164 4.24 0.37 16.30
N GLY A 165 3.23 -0.51 16.17
CA GLY A 165 3.12 -1.46 15.05
C GLY A 165 2.53 -0.80 13.80
N CYS A 166 3.34 -0.68 12.74
CA CYS A 166 2.97 -0.22 11.40
C CYS A 166 3.34 -1.29 10.34
N ASP A 167 3.46 -2.56 10.73
CA ASP A 167 3.98 -3.69 9.96
C ASP A 167 2.93 -4.38 9.06
N GLY A 168 1.74 -3.79 8.97
CA GLY A 168 0.73 -4.09 7.96
C GLY A 168 -0.11 -5.35 8.25
N ARG A 169 -0.60 -5.99 7.18
CA ARG A 169 -1.59 -7.08 7.28
C ARG A 169 -1.10 -8.33 8.03
N HIS A 170 0.18 -8.60 7.96
CA HIS A 170 0.84 -9.72 8.65
C HIS A 170 1.71 -9.18 9.78
N ALA A 171 1.08 -8.36 10.64
CA ALA A 171 1.74 -7.63 11.69
C ALA A 171 2.28 -8.57 12.77
N THR A 172 3.59 -8.75 12.82
CA THR A 172 4.29 -9.48 13.89
C THR A 172 4.06 -8.81 15.24
N THR A 173 3.97 -7.46 15.26
CA THR A 173 3.70 -6.70 16.49
C THR A 173 2.34 -7.00 17.07
N ALA A 174 1.29 -7.07 16.23
CA ALA A 174 -0.07 -7.38 16.69
C ALA A 174 -0.16 -8.82 17.24
N ASP A 175 0.50 -9.77 16.60
CA ASP A 175 0.53 -11.16 17.06
C ASP A 175 1.32 -11.30 18.37
N ALA A 176 2.48 -10.64 18.47
CA ALA A 176 3.31 -10.66 19.67
C ALA A 176 2.67 -9.92 20.87
N ALA A 177 1.82 -8.92 20.61
CA ALA A 177 1.04 -8.21 21.62
C ALA A 177 -0.33 -8.88 21.90
N HIS A 178 -0.59 -10.03 21.28
CA HIS A 178 -1.85 -10.79 21.42
C HIS A 178 -3.11 -10.00 21.03
N PHE A 179 -2.99 -9.04 20.09
CA PHE A 179 -4.16 -8.33 19.59
C PHE A 179 -5.07 -9.27 18.80
N GLN A 180 -6.33 -9.35 19.22
CA GLN A 180 -7.34 -10.05 18.46
C GLN A 180 -7.69 -9.27 17.20
N ARG A 181 -7.69 -9.96 16.05
CA ARG A 181 -8.10 -9.39 14.77
C ARG A 181 -9.56 -9.75 14.48
N ILE A 182 -10.34 -8.76 14.12
CA ILE A 182 -11.70 -8.96 13.60
C ILE A 182 -11.59 -9.00 12.08
N GLU A 183 -11.87 -10.14 11.49
CA GLU A 183 -11.89 -10.30 10.04
C GLU A 183 -13.30 -10.04 9.52
N HIS A 184 -13.44 -9.04 8.65
CA HIS A 184 -14.72 -8.71 8.01
C HIS A 184 -14.92 -9.45 6.70
N GLY A 185 -13.87 -10.10 6.18
CA GLY A 185 -13.85 -10.72 4.88
C GLY A 185 -13.92 -9.70 3.73
N ALA A 186 -13.64 -10.17 2.53
CA ALA A 186 -13.87 -9.42 1.29
C ALA A 186 -14.30 -10.42 0.21
N PRO A 187 -15.34 -10.13 -0.59
CA PRO A 187 -15.85 -11.07 -1.58
C PRO A 187 -15.00 -11.13 -2.84
N ILE A 188 -13.94 -10.32 -2.91
CA ILE A 188 -13.12 -10.13 -4.11
C ILE A 188 -11.64 -10.33 -3.83
N ASP A 189 -10.91 -10.64 -4.91
CA ASP A 189 -9.46 -10.51 -5.02
C ASP A 189 -9.13 -9.66 -6.26
N VAL A 190 -7.89 -9.23 -6.41
CA VAL A 190 -7.44 -8.44 -7.56
C VAL A 190 -6.26 -9.13 -8.22
N LEU A 191 -6.35 -9.31 -9.54
CA LEU A 191 -5.22 -9.71 -10.36
C LEU A 191 -4.54 -8.46 -10.91
N TRP A 192 -3.28 -8.27 -10.52
CA TRP A 192 -2.46 -7.19 -11.01
C TRP A 192 -1.61 -7.65 -12.19
N LEU A 193 -1.60 -6.84 -13.24
CA LEU A 193 -0.79 -7.09 -14.44
C LEU A 193 -0.39 -5.75 -15.08
N ARG A 194 0.59 -5.84 -15.98
CA ARG A 194 1.10 -4.71 -16.73
C ARG A 194 0.90 -4.98 -18.22
N LEU A 195 0.40 -3.97 -18.96
CA LEU A 195 0.25 -4.00 -20.41
C LEU A 195 0.88 -2.74 -20.99
N SER A 196 1.49 -2.83 -22.16
CA SER A 196 2.08 -1.67 -22.82
C SER A 196 1.01 -0.63 -23.17
N ARG A 197 1.40 0.63 -23.21
CA ARG A 197 0.59 1.75 -23.69
C ARG A 197 1.17 2.31 -24.97
N ARG A 198 0.29 2.59 -25.92
CA ARG A 198 0.64 3.26 -27.18
C ARG A 198 0.29 4.75 -27.09
N PRO A 199 0.95 5.62 -27.87
CA PRO A 199 0.67 7.07 -27.84
C PRO A 199 -0.77 7.44 -28.22
N ASP A 200 -1.41 6.62 -29.06
CA ASP A 200 -2.77 6.77 -29.56
C ASP A 200 -3.84 6.10 -28.67
N ASP A 201 -3.43 5.46 -27.59
CA ASP A 201 -4.39 4.88 -26.64
C ASP A 201 -5.19 5.98 -25.94
N PRO A 202 -6.50 5.76 -25.73
CA PRO A 202 -7.34 6.75 -25.07
C PRO A 202 -6.85 7.00 -23.64
N GLU A 203 -7.03 8.23 -23.17
CA GLU A 203 -6.97 8.53 -21.74
C GLU A 203 -8.17 7.88 -21.09
N THR A 204 -7.93 6.68 -20.54
CA THR A 204 -9.01 5.81 -20.09
C THR A 204 -9.65 6.30 -18.81
N ALA A 205 -10.92 5.98 -18.66
CA ALA A 205 -11.59 5.98 -17.38
C ALA A 205 -10.83 5.08 -16.38
N LEU A 206 -10.90 5.44 -15.11
CA LEU A 206 -10.24 4.70 -14.04
C LEU A 206 -10.77 3.26 -13.92
N GLY A 207 -12.01 3.00 -14.31
CA GLY A 207 -12.65 1.69 -14.27
C GLY A 207 -13.39 1.33 -15.56
N ASN A 208 -13.29 0.07 -15.99
CA ASN A 208 -14.12 -0.49 -17.04
C ASN A 208 -14.91 -1.67 -16.44
N LEU A 209 -16.23 -1.63 -16.64
CA LEU A 209 -17.17 -2.60 -16.11
C LEU A 209 -17.96 -3.23 -17.24
N ASN A 210 -18.20 -4.52 -17.15
CA ASN A 210 -19.12 -5.22 -18.06
C ASN A 210 -19.56 -6.56 -17.43
N PHE A 211 -20.88 -6.75 -17.27
CA PHE A 211 -21.51 -8.02 -16.86
C PHE A 211 -20.76 -8.81 -15.78
N GLY A 212 -20.56 -8.19 -14.60
CA GLY A 212 -19.89 -8.85 -13.46
C GLY A 212 -18.36 -8.89 -13.54
N ARG A 213 -17.76 -8.22 -14.50
CA ARG A 213 -16.31 -8.06 -14.66
C ARG A 213 -15.94 -6.59 -14.46
N MET A 214 -14.79 -6.37 -13.86
CA MET A 214 -14.27 -5.02 -13.66
C MET A 214 -12.74 -5.02 -13.78
N ILE A 215 -12.22 -4.03 -14.49
CA ILE A 215 -10.79 -3.73 -14.52
C ILE A 215 -10.57 -2.25 -14.21
N VAL A 216 -9.59 -1.97 -13.37
CA VAL A 216 -9.07 -0.62 -13.15
C VAL A 216 -7.76 -0.49 -13.90
N MET A 217 -7.63 0.55 -14.70
CA MET A 217 -6.43 0.81 -15.49
C MET A 217 -5.81 2.13 -15.08
N ILE A 218 -4.57 2.07 -14.63
CA ILE A 218 -3.79 3.24 -14.23
C ILE A 218 -2.76 3.50 -15.32
N ASN A 219 -2.83 4.65 -15.96
CA ASN A 219 -1.86 5.08 -16.95
C ASN A 219 -0.52 5.44 -16.28
N ARG A 220 0.60 4.87 -16.77
CA ARG A 220 1.96 5.07 -16.28
C ARG A 220 2.90 5.58 -17.37
N LYS A 221 2.42 6.41 -18.29
CA LYS A 221 3.09 6.87 -19.53
C LYS A 221 3.27 5.76 -20.55
N ASP A 222 4.16 4.80 -20.29
CA ASP A 222 4.58 3.78 -21.25
C ASP A 222 3.79 2.48 -21.12
N TYR A 223 3.03 2.33 -20.01
CA TYR A 223 2.25 1.15 -19.74
C TYR A 223 0.98 1.46 -18.93
N PHE A 224 0.05 0.53 -18.97
CA PHE A 224 -1.08 0.47 -18.05
C PHE A 224 -0.77 -0.51 -16.92
N GLN A 225 -0.94 -0.05 -15.70
CA GLN A 225 -1.03 -0.90 -14.54
C GLN A 225 -2.50 -1.29 -14.38
N CYS A 226 -2.80 -2.57 -14.53
CA CYS A 226 -4.16 -3.09 -14.57
C CYS A 226 -4.47 -3.89 -13.32
N GLY A 227 -5.60 -3.59 -12.66
CA GLY A 227 -6.18 -4.38 -11.59
C GLY A 227 -7.48 -5.01 -12.04
N TYR A 228 -7.47 -6.31 -12.37
CA TYR A 228 -8.66 -7.05 -12.76
C TYR A 228 -9.30 -7.67 -11.52
N ILE A 229 -10.53 -7.27 -11.22
CA ILE A 229 -11.26 -7.69 -10.03
C ILE A 229 -11.94 -9.04 -10.29
N ILE A 230 -11.72 -9.97 -9.39
CA ILE A 230 -12.26 -11.33 -9.44
C ILE A 230 -12.99 -11.68 -8.15
N ARG A 231 -13.84 -12.70 -8.20
CA ARG A 231 -14.40 -13.30 -6.98
C ARG A 231 -13.28 -13.92 -6.17
N LYS A 232 -13.39 -13.80 -4.85
CA LYS A 232 -12.39 -14.35 -3.93
C LYS A 232 -12.17 -15.85 -4.19
N GLY A 233 -10.88 -16.22 -4.33
CA GLY A 233 -10.44 -17.60 -4.58
C GLY A 233 -10.70 -18.12 -6.00
N SER A 234 -11.28 -17.33 -6.93
CA SER A 234 -11.62 -17.82 -8.27
C SER A 234 -10.42 -17.95 -9.22
N LEU A 235 -9.24 -17.42 -8.87
CA LEU A 235 -8.06 -17.56 -9.71
C LEU A 235 -7.72 -19.04 -9.96
N GLU A 236 -7.61 -19.84 -8.90
CA GLU A 236 -7.22 -21.23 -8.99
C GLU A 236 -8.38 -22.16 -9.41
N THR A 237 -9.62 -21.80 -9.07
CA THR A 237 -10.78 -22.66 -9.28
C THR A 237 -11.48 -22.46 -10.62
N HIS A 238 -11.33 -21.28 -11.25
CA HIS A 238 -12.07 -20.94 -12.48
C HIS A 238 -11.17 -20.32 -13.57
N ILE A 239 -10.34 -19.31 -13.20
CA ILE A 239 -9.63 -18.52 -14.21
C ILE A 239 -8.46 -19.30 -14.81
N LYS A 240 -7.57 -19.86 -13.96
CA LYS A 240 -6.46 -20.69 -14.45
C LYS A 240 -6.93 -21.96 -15.19
N PRO A 241 -7.95 -22.69 -14.70
CA PRO A 241 -8.50 -23.85 -15.44
C PRO A 241 -9.11 -23.50 -16.81
N ALA A 242 -9.70 -22.30 -16.98
CA ALA A 242 -10.19 -21.82 -18.25
C ALA A 242 -9.05 -21.51 -19.26
N GLY A 243 -7.85 -21.33 -18.77
CA GLY A 243 -6.65 -21.07 -19.57
C GLY A 243 -6.34 -19.61 -19.82
N LEU A 244 -5.08 -19.37 -20.20
CA LEU A 244 -4.56 -18.01 -20.40
C LEU A 244 -5.24 -17.31 -21.59
N GLU A 245 -5.60 -18.05 -22.61
CA GLU A 245 -6.30 -17.54 -23.80
C GLU A 245 -7.68 -16.98 -23.45
N ALA A 246 -8.45 -17.71 -22.62
CA ALA A 246 -9.74 -17.23 -22.12
C ALA A 246 -9.58 -15.95 -21.29
N PHE A 247 -8.52 -15.86 -20.47
CA PHE A 247 -8.22 -14.66 -19.70
C PHE A 247 -7.88 -13.46 -20.59
N ARG A 248 -7.05 -13.65 -21.63
CA ARG A 248 -6.74 -12.60 -22.63
C ARG A 248 -8.01 -12.12 -23.34
N HIS A 249 -8.86 -13.08 -23.77
CA HIS A 249 -10.13 -12.77 -24.41
C HIS A 249 -11.05 -11.94 -23.50
N ASP A 250 -11.12 -12.28 -22.21
CA ASP A 250 -11.88 -11.53 -21.21
C ASP A 250 -11.40 -10.09 -21.08
N LEU A 251 -10.09 -9.88 -21.04
CA LEU A 251 -9.49 -8.55 -20.97
C LEU A 251 -9.79 -7.73 -22.23
N ALA A 252 -9.64 -8.31 -23.41
CA ALA A 252 -9.92 -7.65 -24.69
C ALA A 252 -11.41 -7.34 -24.86
N THR A 253 -12.30 -8.19 -24.33
CA THR A 253 -13.75 -7.94 -24.33
C THR A 253 -14.13 -6.79 -23.40
N LEU A 254 -13.48 -6.73 -22.22
CA LEU A 254 -13.75 -5.69 -21.22
C LEU A 254 -13.20 -4.33 -21.64
N VAL A 255 -12.05 -4.32 -22.32
CA VAL A 255 -11.36 -3.14 -22.81
C VAL A 255 -10.97 -3.36 -24.27
N SER A 256 -11.86 -2.97 -25.17
CA SER A 256 -11.78 -3.32 -26.61
C SER A 256 -10.47 -2.93 -27.29
N PHE A 257 -9.90 -1.76 -26.95
CA PHE A 257 -8.64 -1.32 -27.56
C PHE A 257 -7.42 -2.20 -27.19
N LEU A 258 -7.49 -2.97 -26.09
CA LEU A 258 -6.43 -3.92 -25.74
C LEU A 258 -6.36 -5.10 -26.72
N GLY A 259 -7.47 -5.42 -27.37
CA GLY A 259 -7.58 -6.45 -28.42
C GLY A 259 -7.30 -5.93 -29.84
N VAL A 260 -6.98 -4.64 -30.01
CA VAL A 260 -6.64 -4.08 -31.33
C VAL A 260 -5.18 -4.41 -31.69
N PRO A 261 -4.93 -5.08 -32.83
CA PRO A 261 -3.59 -5.39 -33.27
C PRO A 261 -2.74 -4.12 -33.51
N GLY A 262 -1.48 -4.18 -33.15
CA GLY A 262 -0.51 -3.17 -33.46
C GLY A 262 0.13 -3.35 -34.85
N PRO A 263 1.15 -2.52 -35.19
CA PRO A 263 1.88 -2.62 -36.45
C PRO A 263 2.57 -3.98 -36.64
N ASP A 264 2.88 -4.68 -35.54
CA ASP A 264 3.48 -6.03 -35.52
C ASP A 264 2.43 -7.16 -35.59
N GLY A 265 1.15 -6.81 -35.73
CA GLY A 265 0.03 -7.77 -35.76
C GLY A 265 -0.37 -8.34 -34.39
N LYS A 266 0.31 -7.96 -33.30
CA LYS A 266 0.01 -8.43 -31.94
C LYS A 266 -0.88 -7.44 -31.19
N THR A 267 -1.74 -8.01 -30.36
CA THR A 267 -2.56 -7.24 -29.43
C THR A 267 -1.81 -7.01 -28.10
N ARG A 268 -2.27 -6.08 -27.26
CA ARG A 268 -1.64 -5.88 -25.95
C ARG A 268 -1.89 -7.05 -25.00
N VAL A 269 -3.03 -7.73 -25.12
CA VAL A 269 -3.29 -8.91 -24.29
C VAL A 269 -2.38 -10.08 -24.61
N ASP A 270 -1.80 -10.14 -25.82
CA ASP A 270 -0.80 -11.15 -26.21
C ASP A 270 0.53 -11.02 -25.43
N GLU A 271 0.77 -9.87 -24.79
CA GLU A 271 1.94 -9.65 -23.93
C GLU A 271 1.92 -10.54 -22.67
N ILE A 272 0.72 -10.99 -22.27
CA ILE A 272 0.55 -11.91 -21.12
C ILE A 272 0.85 -13.33 -21.61
N GLN A 273 2.08 -13.77 -21.49
CA GLN A 273 2.53 -15.07 -22.00
C GLN A 273 2.48 -16.18 -20.95
N SER A 274 2.47 -15.83 -19.67
CA SER A 274 2.38 -16.79 -18.57
C SER A 274 1.66 -16.19 -17.36
N TRP A 275 1.20 -17.05 -16.45
CA TRP A 275 0.59 -16.64 -15.19
C TRP A 275 1.57 -15.93 -14.24
N ASP A 276 2.88 -16.04 -14.47
CA ASP A 276 3.89 -15.34 -13.67
C ASP A 276 3.84 -13.82 -13.84
N GLN A 277 3.23 -13.35 -14.95
CA GLN A 277 3.00 -11.94 -15.24
C GLN A 277 1.73 -11.40 -14.58
N VAL A 278 0.96 -12.27 -13.90
CA VAL A 278 -0.31 -11.94 -13.25
C VAL A 278 -0.19 -12.19 -11.74
N SER A 279 -0.09 -11.12 -10.97
CA SER A 279 0.08 -11.19 -9.51
C SER A 279 -1.26 -11.16 -8.80
N LEU A 280 -1.53 -12.15 -7.94
CA LEU A 280 -2.71 -12.16 -7.09
C LEU A 280 -2.52 -11.25 -5.88
N LEU A 281 -3.41 -10.30 -5.68
CA LEU A 281 -3.57 -9.53 -4.45
C LEU A 281 -4.84 -10.01 -3.72
N PRO A 282 -4.71 -10.85 -2.68
CA PRO A 282 -5.84 -11.21 -1.84
C PRO A 282 -6.35 -9.98 -1.09
N VAL A 283 -7.61 -9.61 -1.30
CA VAL A 283 -8.21 -8.50 -0.55
C VAL A 283 -8.65 -9.01 0.82
N GLN A 284 -8.21 -8.33 1.86
CA GLN A 284 -8.57 -8.63 3.24
C GLN A 284 -8.97 -7.34 3.94
N VAL A 285 -10.08 -7.39 4.67
CA VAL A 285 -10.53 -6.31 5.53
C VAL A 285 -10.50 -6.86 6.95
N ASN A 286 -9.58 -6.35 7.75
CA ASN A 286 -9.47 -6.68 9.16
C ASN A 286 -9.14 -5.43 9.97
N ARG A 287 -9.45 -5.46 11.25
CA ARG A 287 -9.03 -4.45 12.21
C ARG A 287 -8.65 -5.13 13.54
N PRO A 288 -7.73 -4.57 14.32
CA PRO A 288 -7.52 -5.04 15.68
C PRO A 288 -8.76 -4.71 16.54
N ARG A 289 -9.08 -5.57 17.50
CA ARG A 289 -10.16 -5.33 18.47
C ARG A 289 -9.81 -4.20 19.44
N ALA A 290 -8.52 -4.08 19.77
CA ALA A 290 -7.96 -2.98 20.54
C ALA A 290 -6.79 -2.34 19.78
N ALA A 291 -6.60 -1.03 19.94
CA ALA A 291 -5.54 -0.30 19.26
C ALA A 291 -4.27 -0.15 20.11
N HIS A 292 -4.34 -0.41 21.42
CA HIS A 292 -3.19 -0.32 22.33
C HIS A 292 -3.23 -1.42 23.39
N ALA A 293 -2.08 -1.77 23.93
CA ALA A 293 -1.89 -2.59 25.11
C ALA A 293 -0.71 -2.05 25.90
N ASP A 294 -0.95 -1.76 27.17
CA ASP A 294 0.12 -1.41 28.12
C ASP A 294 0.81 -2.68 28.67
N HIS A 295 0.05 -3.77 28.78
CA HIS A 295 0.51 -5.08 29.21
C HIS A 295 0.08 -6.14 28.19
N ALA A 296 0.84 -7.24 28.09
CA ALA A 296 0.52 -8.36 27.20
C ALA A 296 -0.82 -9.07 27.55
N ASN A 297 -1.44 -8.73 28.69
CA ASN A 297 -2.67 -9.32 29.20
C ASN A 297 -3.67 -8.25 29.65
N LEU A 298 -4.23 -7.47 28.74
CA LEU A 298 -5.41 -6.67 29.06
C LEU A 298 -6.68 -7.52 28.89
N PRO A 299 -7.56 -7.62 29.92
CA PRO A 299 -8.87 -8.19 29.76
C PRO A 299 -9.70 -7.34 28.79
N ASP A 300 -10.59 -8.04 28.07
CA ASP A 300 -11.54 -7.44 27.13
C ASP A 300 -12.32 -6.26 27.74
N HIS A 301 -11.90 -5.05 27.43
CA HIS A 301 -12.79 -3.91 27.59
C HIS A 301 -13.57 -3.70 26.29
N ASP A 302 -14.85 -4.03 26.38
CA ASP A 302 -15.88 -3.78 25.36
C ASP A 302 -15.97 -2.26 25.10
N SER A 303 -15.07 -1.75 24.24
CA SER A 303 -15.16 -0.37 23.79
C SER A 303 -16.20 -0.28 22.67
N ARG A 304 -17.46 -0.19 23.07
CA ARG A 304 -18.51 0.39 22.22
C ARG A 304 -18.17 1.86 22.04
N LEU A 305 -17.52 2.17 20.96
CA LEU A 305 -17.54 3.54 20.44
C LEU A 305 -18.84 3.73 19.66
N PRO A 306 -19.49 4.88 19.80
CA PRO A 306 -20.75 5.20 19.14
C PRO A 306 -20.62 5.27 17.61
#